data_e89b590559eeaa78b936a9eff3686cc7
#
_entry.id   e89b590559eeaa78b936a9eff3686cc7
#
_cell.length_a   1.000
_cell.length_b   1.000
_cell.length_c   1.000
_cell.angle_alpha   90.00
_cell.angle_beta   90.00
_cell.angle_gamma   90.00
#
_symmetry.space_group_name_H-M   'P 1'
#
loop_
_entity.id
_entity.type
_entity.pdbx_description
1 polymer ?
#
loop_
_entity_poly.entity_id
_entity_poly.type
_entity_poly.pdbx_seq_one_letter_code
_entity_poly.pdbx_strand_id
1 'polypeptide(L)' 'MRNDQGTIRKALSGFYYVQTDDGLVTCRARGKFRYQKITPLVGDRVAITVQDDGSGSLDHILPRRNAF' A
#
# COMPACT_ATOMS: atom_id res chain seq x y z
N MET A 1 -12.47 10.18 2.55
CA MET A 1 -11.42 9.33 3.11
C MET A 1 -11.95 7.91 3.29
N ARG A 2 -11.30 6.93 2.71
CA ARG A 2 -11.81 5.56 2.69
C ARG A 2 -10.68 4.57 2.88
N ASN A 3 -10.91 3.56 3.72
CA ASN A 3 -9.93 2.49 3.90
C ASN A 3 -10.15 1.41 2.84
N ASP A 4 -9.07 0.97 2.24
CA ASP A 4 -9.13 -0.05 1.20
C ASP A 4 -7.93 -0.97 1.34
N GLN A 5 -7.96 -2.06 0.61
CA GLN A 5 -6.86 -3.02 0.60
C GLN A 5 -6.53 -3.36 -0.84
N GLY A 6 -5.26 -3.66 -1.08
CA GLY A 6 -4.85 -4.03 -2.40
C GLY A 6 -3.49 -4.69 -2.40
N THR A 7 -3.03 -4.99 -3.61
CA THR A 7 -1.74 -5.62 -3.81
C THR A 7 -0.81 -4.65 -4.52
N ILE A 8 0.42 -4.54 -4.05
CA ILE A 8 1.41 -3.66 -4.69
C ILE A 8 1.77 -4.25 -6.04
N ARG A 9 1.53 -3.48 -7.09
CA ARG A 9 1.85 -3.89 -8.47
C ARG A 9 3.16 -3.30 -8.95
N LYS A 10 3.52 -2.14 -8.41
CA LYS A 10 4.75 -1.47 -8.82
C LYS A 10 5.25 -0.63 -7.66
N ALA A 11 6.54 -0.66 -7.43
CA ALA A 11 7.18 0.15 -6.41
C ALA A 11 8.16 1.08 -7.07
N LEU A 12 7.95 2.37 -6.87
CA LEU A 12 8.84 3.42 -7.33
C LEU A 12 9.42 4.16 -6.13
N SER A 13 10.41 4.99 -6.39
CA SER A 13 11.04 5.75 -5.32
C SER A 13 9.99 6.66 -4.64
N GLY A 14 9.56 6.27 -3.44
CA GLY A 14 8.59 7.04 -2.69
C GLY A 14 7.14 6.81 -3.03
N PHE A 15 6.84 6.01 -4.06
CA PHE A 15 5.48 5.77 -4.50
C PHE A 15 5.24 4.28 -4.71
N TYR A 16 4.01 3.87 -4.43
CA TYR A 16 3.61 2.47 -4.62
C TYR A 16 2.29 2.43 -5.35
N TYR A 17 2.21 1.66 -6.41
CA TYR A 17 0.96 1.45 -7.13
C TYR A 17 0.29 0.22 -6.56
N VAL A 18 -0.88 0.44 -5.97
CA VAL A 18 -1.64 -0.62 -5.30
C VAL A 18 -2.89 -0.90 -6.11
N GLN A 19 -3.06 -2.16 -6.48
CA GLN A 19 -4.25 -2.60 -7.21
C GLN A 19 -5.34 -2.93 -6.22
N THR A 20 -6.43 -2.16 -6.26
CA THR A 20 -7.61 -2.39 -5.43
C THR A 20 -8.78 -2.83 -6.29
N ASP A 21 -9.90 -3.14 -5.65
CA ASP A 21 -11.13 -3.48 -6.38
C ASP A 21 -11.63 -2.33 -7.24
N ASP A 22 -11.32 -1.12 -6.84
CA ASP A 22 -11.72 0.08 -7.58
C ASP A 22 -10.72 0.47 -8.68
N GLY A 23 -9.57 -0.19 -8.74
CA GLY A 23 -8.56 0.11 -9.71
C GLY A 23 -7.20 0.36 -9.08
N LEU A 24 -6.30 0.94 -9.86
CA LEU A 24 -4.95 1.20 -9.42
C LEU A 24 -4.87 2.53 -8.69
N VAL A 25 -4.34 2.51 -7.47
CA VAL A 25 -4.22 3.71 -6.63
C VAL A 25 -2.74 3.98 -6.38
N THR A 26 -2.32 5.21 -6.61
CA THR A 26 -0.96 5.64 -6.29
C THR A 26 -0.90 5.99 -4.80
N CYS A 27 -0.05 5.29 -4.06
CA CYS A 27 0.06 5.45 -2.61
C CYS A 27 1.45 5.91 -2.22
N ARG A 28 1.52 6.63 -1.10
CA ARG A 28 2.79 7.03 -0.52
C ARG A 28 3.01 6.28 0.78
N ALA A 29 4.25 5.89 1.04
CA ALA A 29 4.61 5.28 2.31
C ALA A 29 4.62 6.36 3.39
N ARG A 30 4.02 6.04 4.54
CA ARG A 30 4.04 6.95 5.67
C ARG A 30 5.41 6.95 6.33
N GLY A 31 5.70 7.99 7.09
CA GLY A 31 6.97 8.12 7.79
C GLY A 31 7.27 6.95 8.72
N LYS A 32 6.23 6.34 9.30
CA LYS A 32 6.44 5.21 10.21
C LYS A 32 7.14 4.02 9.53
N PHE A 33 6.99 3.89 8.21
CA PHE A 33 7.68 2.83 7.48
C PHE A 33 9.19 3.05 7.47
N ARG A 34 9.61 4.30 7.47
CA ARG A 34 11.03 4.62 7.55
C ARG A 34 11.61 4.25 8.90
N TYR A 35 10.86 4.54 9.96
CA TYR A 35 11.32 4.24 11.32
C TYR A 35 11.43 2.75 11.55
N GLN A 36 10.49 2.01 11.03
CA GLN A 36 10.45 0.56 11.22
C GLN A 36 11.29 -0.18 10.19
N LYS A 37 11.89 0.54 9.26
CA LYS A 37 12.69 -0.03 8.17
C LYS A 37 11.92 -1.10 7.39
N ILE A 38 10.62 -0.90 7.26
CA ILE A 38 9.78 -1.80 6.50
C ILE A 38 9.77 -1.33 5.05
N THR A 39 10.13 -2.23 4.14
CA THR A 39 10.12 -1.92 2.71
C THR A 39 9.03 -2.75 2.06
N PRO A 40 7.93 -2.12 1.60
CA PRO A 40 6.91 -2.86 0.86
C PRO A 40 7.46 -3.39 -0.45
N LEU A 41 7.09 -4.62 -0.79
CA LEU A 41 7.55 -5.27 -2.01
C LEU A 41 6.40 -5.48 -2.96
N VAL A 42 6.73 -5.55 -4.25
CA VAL A 42 5.74 -5.89 -5.27
C VAL A 42 5.16 -7.27 -4.96
N GLY A 43 3.85 -7.36 -4.95
CA GLY A 43 3.14 -8.58 -4.60
C GLY A 43 2.62 -8.63 -3.18
N ASP A 44 3.07 -7.72 -2.31
CA ASP A 44 2.59 -7.67 -0.94
C ASP A 44 1.19 -7.05 -0.88
N ARG A 45 0.35 -7.58 -0.01
CA ARG A 45 -0.94 -6.96 0.25
C ARG A 45 -0.77 -5.90 1.32
N VAL A 46 -1.44 -4.78 1.11
CA VAL A 46 -1.33 -3.64 2.02
C VAL A 46 -2.71 -3.06 2.30
N ALA A 47 -2.85 -2.47 3.47
CA ALA A 47 -4.01 -1.66 3.79
C ALA A 47 -3.65 -0.19 3.48
N ILE A 48 -4.55 0.48 2.81
CA ILE A 48 -4.34 1.86 2.39
C ILE A 48 -5.51 2.73 2.77
N THR A 49 -5.29 4.03 2.79
CA THR A 49 -6.36 5.02 2.96
C THR A 49 -6.43 5.83 1.68
N VAL A 50 -7.61 5.86 1.06
CA VAL A 50 -7.82 6.63 -0.17
C VAL A 50 -8.41 7.98 0.21
N GLN A 51 -7.76 9.06 -0.23
CA GLN A 51 -8.21 10.41 0.02
C GLN A 51 -9.27 10.82 -0.99
N ASP A 52 -9.98 11.92 -0.70
CA ASP A 52 -11.02 12.42 -1.58
C ASP A 52 -10.47 12.88 -2.93
N ASP A 53 -9.21 13.25 -2.97
CA ASP A 53 -8.57 13.68 -4.22
C ASP A 53 -8.07 12.51 -5.07
N GLY A 54 -8.29 11.29 -4.62
CA GLY A 54 -7.88 10.10 -5.36
C GLY A 54 -6.50 9.57 -4.98
N SER A 55 -5.77 10.27 -4.12
CA SER A 55 -4.47 9.78 -3.68
C SER A 55 -4.62 8.77 -2.56
N GLY A 56 -3.61 7.94 -2.36
CA GLY A 56 -3.62 6.94 -1.31
C GLY A 56 -2.42 7.04 -0.40
N SER A 57 -2.56 6.49 0.80
CA SER A 57 -1.47 6.37 1.75
C SER A 57 -1.39 4.94 2.23
N LEU A 58 -0.18 4.40 2.32
CA LEU A 58 0.01 3.08 2.90
C LEU A 58 -0.16 3.17 4.41
N ASP A 59 -1.09 2.40 4.95
CA ASP A 59 -1.29 2.35 6.39
C ASP A 59 -0.42 1.28 7.02
N HIS A 60 -0.49 0.06 6.51
CA HIS A 60 0.36 -1.02 6.97
C HIS A 60 0.36 -2.15 5.95
N ILE A 61 1.37 -3.01 6.07
CA ILE A 61 1.51 -4.18 5.23
C ILE A 61 0.79 -5.33 5.92
N LEU A 62 -0.14 -5.96 5.20
CA LEU A 62 -0.89 -7.06 5.76
C LEU A 62 -0.01 -8.31 5.83
N PRO A 63 -0.22 -9.14 6.87
CA PRO A 63 0.59 -10.35 7.01
C PRO A 63 0.36 -11.28 5.84
N ARG A 64 1.46 -11.82 5.33
CA ARG A 64 1.42 -12.79 4.25
C ARG A 64 0.96 -14.12 4.83
N ARG A 65 -0.16 -14.58 4.35
CA ARG A 65 -0.61 -15.89 4.73
C ARG A 65 0.14 -16.93 3.92
N ASN A 66 1.18 -17.42 4.49
CA ASN A 66 1.76 -18.62 3.96
C ASN A 66 0.95 -19.77 4.48
N ALA A 67 0.12 -20.27 3.61
CA ALA A 67 -0.65 -21.43 3.95
C ALA A 67 0.18 -22.66 3.69
N PHE A 68 0.58 -23.26 4.70
CA PHE A 68 0.99 -24.65 4.73
C PHE A 68 1.31 -25.11 6.04
#